data_e53f5ab5a354f165f0f4cf4c5e881e33
#
_entry.id   e53f5ab5a354f165f0f4cf4c5e881e33
#
_cell.length_a   1.000
_cell.length_b   1.000
_cell.length_c   1.000
_cell.angle_alpha   90.00
_cell.angle_beta   90.00
_cell.angle_gamma   90.00
#
_symmetry.space_group_name_H-M   'P 1'
#
loop_
_entity.id
_entity.type
_entity.pdbx_description
1 polymer ?
#
loop_
_entity_poly.entity_id
_entity_poly.type
_entity_poly.pdbx_seq_one_letter_code
_entity_poly.pdbx_strand_id
1 'polypeptide(L)'
;MKKRIGLGTWSWGNKLFWNYKAVNDDDLRETYNEALKRGFDLIDTADSYGTGNLQGRSESLIGKFLLDTPSAKKKRIEVATKLAPYPWRIGERGFNKPFLKSLE
;
A
#
# COMPACT_ATOMS: atom_id res chain seq x y z
N MET A 1 17.28 -21.00 1.66
CA MET A 1 16.43 -19.82 1.95
C MET A 1 15.67 -19.42 0.69
N LYS A 2 14.35 -19.44 0.75
CA LYS A 2 13.52 -18.95 -0.36
C LYS A 2 13.70 -17.44 -0.51
N LYS A 3 14.08 -16.99 -1.70
CA LYS A 3 14.09 -15.57 -2.01
C LYS A 3 12.65 -15.09 -2.19
N ARG A 4 12.26 -14.00 -1.51
CA ARG A 4 10.98 -13.35 -1.69
C ARG A 4 11.16 -12.05 -2.45
N ILE A 5 10.26 -11.79 -3.37
CA ILE A 5 10.19 -10.53 -4.11
C ILE A 5 8.87 -9.87 -3.74
N GLY A 6 8.95 -8.62 -3.33
CA GLY A 6 7.76 -7.84 -2.96
C GLY A 6 7.26 -6.98 -4.10
N LEU A 7 5.96 -6.68 -4.08
CA LEU A 7 5.34 -5.69 -4.96
C LEU A 7 5.46 -4.31 -4.31
N GLY A 8 6.24 -3.42 -4.91
CA GLY A 8 6.35 -2.04 -4.46
C GLY A 8 5.18 -1.20 -4.95
N THR A 9 4.66 -0.34 -4.08
CA THR A 9 3.47 0.47 -4.39
C THR A 9 3.71 1.98 -4.28
N TRP A 10 4.96 2.41 -4.31
CA TRP A 10 5.29 3.84 -4.20
C TRP A 10 4.61 4.70 -5.27
N SER A 11 4.48 4.18 -6.48
CA SER A 11 3.82 4.88 -7.58
C SER A 11 2.30 5.03 -7.40
N TRP A 12 1.70 4.24 -6.53
CA TRP A 12 0.25 4.20 -6.36
C TRP A 12 -0.25 5.45 -5.65
N GLY A 13 -0.95 6.29 -6.40
CA GLY A 13 -1.43 7.57 -5.89
C GLY A 13 -0.43 8.72 -6.06
N ASN A 14 0.72 8.51 -6.67
CA ASN A 14 1.76 9.53 -6.83
C ASN A 14 1.56 10.31 -8.14
N LYS A 15 1.06 11.53 -8.04
CA LYS A 15 0.84 12.42 -9.20
C LYS A 15 2.13 13.10 -9.66
N LEU A 16 3.03 13.38 -8.75
CA LEU A 16 4.20 14.22 -9.02
C LEU A 16 5.24 13.50 -9.88
N PHE A 17 5.61 12.29 -9.50
CA PHE A 17 6.65 11.53 -10.20
C PHE A 17 6.10 10.49 -11.18
N TRP A 18 4.88 10.02 -10.95
CA TRP A 18 4.31 8.89 -11.69
C TRP A 18 3.04 9.25 -12.45
N ASN A 19 2.64 10.51 -12.43
CA ASN A 19 1.47 11.01 -13.16
C ASN A 19 0.19 10.19 -12.87
N TYR A 20 0.01 9.81 -11.61
CA TYR A 20 -1.14 9.01 -11.21
C TYR A 20 -2.46 9.74 -11.45
N LYS A 21 -3.46 9.00 -11.91
CA LYS A 21 -4.86 9.45 -12.04
C LYS A 21 -5.77 8.35 -11.51
N ALA A 22 -6.91 8.72 -10.94
CA ALA A 22 -7.86 7.75 -10.40
C ALA A 22 -8.34 6.73 -11.45
N VAL A 23 -8.36 7.09 -12.72
CA VAL A 23 -8.69 6.18 -13.82
C VAL A 23 -7.69 5.02 -13.93
N ASN A 24 -6.48 5.18 -13.39
CA ASN A 24 -5.48 4.11 -13.38
C ASN A 24 -5.76 3.03 -12.33
N ASP A 25 -6.73 3.21 -11.43
CA ASP A 25 -6.99 2.26 -10.34
C ASP A 25 -7.35 0.87 -10.85
N ASP A 26 -8.03 0.76 -11.98
CA ASP A 26 -8.35 -0.54 -12.59
C ASP A 26 -7.08 -1.25 -13.07
N ASP A 27 -6.15 -0.52 -13.68
CA ASP A 27 -4.85 -1.06 -14.10
C ASP A 27 -4.03 -1.51 -12.90
N LEU A 28 -4.07 -0.76 -11.80
CA LEU A 28 -3.40 -1.12 -10.55
C LEU A 28 -4.01 -2.39 -9.94
N ARG A 29 -5.33 -2.54 -10.00
CA ARG A 29 -6.03 -3.75 -9.59
C ARG A 29 -5.57 -4.96 -10.41
N GLU A 30 -5.46 -4.81 -11.73
CA GLU A 30 -4.96 -5.86 -12.60
C GLU A 30 -3.51 -6.24 -12.26
N THR A 31 -2.67 -5.25 -12.00
CA THR A 31 -1.27 -5.47 -11.56
C THR A 31 -1.22 -6.24 -10.26
N TYR A 32 -2.03 -5.85 -9.29
CA TYR A 32 -2.15 -6.54 -8.01
C TYR A 32 -2.58 -8.00 -8.21
N ASN A 33 -3.64 -8.23 -8.97
CA ASN A 33 -4.15 -9.57 -9.21
C ASN A 33 -3.15 -10.45 -9.95
N GLU A 34 -2.45 -9.90 -10.93
CA GLU A 34 -1.42 -10.62 -11.68
C GLU A 34 -0.22 -10.98 -10.80
N ALA A 35 0.18 -10.06 -9.92
CA ALA A 35 1.25 -10.31 -8.96
C ALA A 35 0.90 -11.47 -8.03
N LEU A 36 -0.32 -11.49 -7.49
CA LEU A 36 -0.78 -12.59 -6.64
C LEU A 36 -0.82 -13.93 -7.39
N LYS A 37 -1.28 -13.90 -8.64
CA LYS A 37 -1.33 -15.08 -9.50
C LYS A 37 0.05 -15.67 -9.73
N ARG A 38 1.08 -14.83 -9.78
CA ARG A 38 2.48 -15.24 -9.95
C ARG A 38 3.20 -15.56 -8.65
N GLY A 39 2.49 -15.55 -7.52
CA GLY A 39 3.04 -15.92 -6.22
C GLY A 39 3.69 -14.80 -5.43
N PHE A 40 3.52 -13.54 -5.81
CA PHE A 40 3.95 -12.40 -5.00
C PHE A 40 3.00 -12.27 -3.80
N ASP A 41 3.53 -12.46 -2.62
CA ASP A 41 2.74 -12.43 -1.38
C ASP A 41 3.17 -11.33 -0.41
N LEU A 42 4.17 -10.54 -0.77
CA LEU A 42 4.65 -9.40 0.00
C LEU A 42 4.34 -8.11 -0.75
N ILE A 43 3.60 -7.19 -0.10
CA ILE A 43 3.28 -5.87 -0.65
C ILE A 43 3.95 -4.82 0.22
N ASP A 44 4.82 -4.01 -0.40
CA ASP A 44 5.53 -2.93 0.29
C ASP A 44 4.85 -1.59 0.03
N THR A 45 4.41 -0.93 1.09
CA THR A 45 3.71 0.35 1.03
C THR A 45 4.18 1.28 2.15
N ALA A 46 3.56 2.44 2.28
CA ALA A 46 3.78 3.38 3.38
C ALA A 46 2.54 4.26 3.55
N ASP A 47 2.36 4.80 4.74
CA ASP A 47 1.25 5.70 5.04
C ASP A 47 1.33 7.02 4.25
N SER A 48 2.54 7.40 3.82
CA SER A 48 2.79 8.61 3.04
C SER A 48 2.66 8.43 1.52
N TYR A 49 2.47 7.22 1.04
CA TYR A 49 2.38 6.98 -0.40
C TYR A 49 1.09 7.54 -0.98
N GLY A 50 1.26 8.50 -1.87
CA GLY A 50 0.23 9.35 -2.45
C GLY A 50 0.62 10.80 -2.29
N THR A 51 0.38 11.64 -3.31
CA THR A 51 0.79 13.03 -3.29
C THR A 51 -0.33 13.97 -2.82
N GLY A 52 0.01 14.99 -2.02
CA GLY A 52 -0.92 16.00 -1.56
C GLY A 52 -2.11 15.41 -0.80
N ASN A 53 -3.32 15.69 -1.24
CA ASN A 53 -4.55 15.17 -0.63
C ASN A 53 -4.77 13.67 -0.88
N LEU A 54 -3.91 13.04 -1.67
CA LEU A 54 -3.92 11.59 -1.89
C LEU A 54 -2.97 10.83 -0.96
N GLN A 55 -2.44 11.50 0.06
CA GLN A 55 -1.60 10.83 1.06
C GLN A 55 -2.36 9.65 1.68
N GLY A 56 -1.74 8.48 1.72
CA GLY A 56 -2.40 7.24 2.13
C GLY A 56 -3.17 6.53 1.02
N ARG A 57 -3.14 7.03 -0.20
CA ARG A 57 -3.86 6.43 -1.33
C ARG A 57 -3.42 5.01 -1.63
N SER A 58 -2.10 4.75 -1.54
CA SER A 58 -1.57 3.41 -1.75
C SER A 58 -2.15 2.39 -0.76
N GLU A 59 -2.14 2.71 0.53
CA GLU A 59 -2.75 1.83 1.56
C GLU A 59 -4.25 1.64 1.32
N SER A 60 -4.97 2.69 0.94
CA SER A 60 -6.40 2.62 0.64
C SER A 60 -6.71 1.71 -0.54
N LEU A 61 -5.92 1.78 -1.60
CA LEU A 61 -6.05 0.90 -2.78
C LEU A 61 -5.78 -0.55 -2.41
N ILE A 62 -4.73 -0.80 -1.64
CA ILE A 62 -4.41 -2.15 -1.17
C ILE A 62 -5.57 -2.69 -0.34
N GLY A 63 -6.14 -1.89 0.56
CA GLY A 63 -7.29 -2.28 1.35
C GLY A 63 -8.49 -2.68 0.49
N LYS A 64 -8.80 -1.91 -0.54
CA LYS A 64 -9.87 -2.23 -1.49
C LYS A 64 -9.60 -3.54 -2.22
N PHE A 65 -8.39 -3.73 -2.71
CA PHE A 65 -8.03 -4.94 -3.45
C PHE A 65 -8.06 -6.18 -2.57
N LEU A 66 -7.66 -6.05 -1.30
CA LEU A 66 -7.74 -7.12 -0.32
C LEU A 66 -9.19 -7.55 -0.05
N LEU A 67 -10.13 -6.60 0.02
CA LEU A 67 -11.55 -6.91 0.21
C LEU A 67 -12.09 -7.83 -0.89
N ASP A 68 -11.61 -7.65 -2.11
CA ASP A 68 -12.03 -8.45 -3.27
C ASP A 68 -11.20 -9.74 -3.46
N THR A 69 -10.22 -9.97 -2.59
CA THR A 69 -9.34 -11.14 -2.68
C THR A 69 -9.95 -12.33 -1.93
N PRO A 70 -9.98 -13.54 -2.55
CA PRO A 70 -10.45 -14.74 -1.86
C PRO A 70 -9.68 -15.01 -0.56
N SER A 71 -10.39 -15.46 0.49
CA SER A 71 -9.82 -15.66 1.82
C SER A 71 -8.58 -16.56 1.85
N ALA A 72 -8.55 -17.60 1.03
CA ALA A 72 -7.40 -18.50 0.94
C ALA A 72 -6.13 -17.80 0.46
N LYS A 73 -6.26 -16.89 -0.52
CA LYS A 73 -5.13 -16.08 -1.01
C LYS A 73 -4.77 -14.96 -0.04
N LYS A 74 -5.78 -14.32 0.54
CA LYS A 74 -5.62 -13.21 1.49
C LYS A 74 -4.77 -13.60 2.68
N LYS A 75 -4.92 -14.80 3.21
CA LYS A 75 -4.14 -15.31 4.34
C LYS A 75 -2.64 -15.42 4.07
N ARG A 76 -2.24 -15.48 2.81
CA ARG A 76 -0.84 -15.60 2.40
C ARG A 76 -0.18 -14.26 2.15
N ILE A 77 -0.96 -13.18 2.11
CA ILE A 77 -0.46 -11.83 1.77
C ILE A 77 0.05 -11.16 3.02
N GLU A 78 1.28 -10.68 2.97
CA GLU A 78 1.85 -9.79 3.98
C GLU A 78 1.94 -8.39 3.41
N VAL A 79 1.42 -7.43 4.16
CA VAL A 79 1.53 -6.00 3.81
C VAL A 79 2.51 -5.37 4.77
N ALA A 80 3.63 -4.89 4.24
CA ALA A 80 4.62 -4.14 4.99
C ALA A 80 4.39 -2.65 4.74
N THR A 81 4.09 -1.91 5.79
CA THR A 81 3.91 -0.46 5.71
C THR A 81 4.90 0.27 6.61
N LYS A 82 4.98 1.57 6.45
CA LYS A 82 5.92 2.43 7.17
C LYS A 82 5.21 3.72 7.59
N LEU A 83 5.64 4.28 8.71
CA LEU A 83 5.20 5.59 9.16
C LEU A 83 6.25 6.62 8.78
N ALA A 84 5.87 7.64 8.01
CA ALA A 84 6.80 8.69 7.61
C ALA A 84 7.22 9.54 8.82
N PRO A 85 8.53 9.84 8.97
CA PRO A 85 9.03 10.62 10.09
C PRO A 85 8.86 12.12 9.85
N TYR A 86 7.62 12.57 9.69
CA TYR A 86 7.35 13.99 9.53
C TYR A 86 7.72 14.79 10.77
N PRO A 87 8.14 16.07 10.62
CA PRO A 87 8.55 16.90 11.77
C PRO A 87 7.49 17.06 12.85
N TRP A 88 6.20 16.97 12.51
CA TRP A 88 5.10 17.08 13.49
C TRP A 88 4.79 15.78 14.22
N ARG A 89 5.40 14.65 13.81
CA ARG A 89 5.25 13.36 14.50
C ARG A 89 6.34 13.22 15.53
N ILE A 90 6.08 13.72 16.76
CA ILE A 90 7.05 13.74 17.85
C ILE A 90 6.59 12.76 18.93
N GLY A 91 7.49 11.84 19.33
CA GLY A 91 7.25 10.86 20.39
C GLY A 91 6.13 9.87 20.05
N GLU A 92 5.73 9.10 21.04
CA GLU A 92 4.69 8.07 20.88
C GLU A 92 3.37 8.64 20.37
N ARG A 93 2.96 9.78 20.93
CA ARG A 93 1.68 10.44 20.55
C ARG A 93 1.66 10.86 19.09
N GLY A 94 2.80 11.26 18.53
CA GLY A 94 2.91 11.67 17.14
C GLY A 94 2.75 10.51 16.15
N PHE A 95 2.97 9.27 16.59
CA PHE A 95 2.89 8.08 15.73
C PHE A 95 1.66 7.20 15.98
N ASN A 96 1.04 7.28 17.17
CA ASN A 96 -0.10 6.42 17.49
C ASN A 96 -1.26 6.57 16.53
N LYS A 97 -1.69 7.80 16.24
CA LYS A 97 -2.81 8.04 15.32
C LYS A 97 -2.52 7.56 13.88
N PRO A 98 -1.37 7.91 13.27
CA PRO A 98 -1.01 7.37 11.96
C PRO A 98 -0.86 5.86 11.97
N PHE A 99 -0.31 5.27 13.03
CA PHE A 99 -0.16 3.83 13.17
C PHE A 99 -1.52 3.12 13.14
N LEU A 100 -2.47 3.59 13.95
CA LEU A 100 -3.82 3.02 13.99
C LEU A 100 -4.53 3.17 12.66
N LYS A 101 -4.36 4.32 11.98
CA LYS A 101 -4.95 4.55 10.67
C LYS A 101 -4.42 3.58 9.61
N SER A 102 -3.13 3.28 9.64
CA SER A 102 -2.53 2.33 8.70
C SER A 102 -3.01 0.89 8.93
N LEU A 103 -3.46 0.56 10.14
CA LEU A 103 -4.00 -0.77 10.46
C LEU A 103 -5.45 -0.96 10.01
N GLU A 104 -6.17 0.12 9.75
CA GLU A 104 -7.54 0.06 9.24
C GLU A 104 -7.58 -0.47 7.81
#